data_68353e6b363b9cec13080e9d43f6738a
#
_entry.id   68353e6b363b9cec13080e9d43f6738a
#
_cell.length_a   1.000
_cell.length_b   1.000
_cell.length_c   1.000
_cell.angle_alpha   90.00
_cell.angle_beta   90.00
_cell.angle_gamma   90.00
#
_symmetry.space_group_name_H-M   'P 1'
#
loop_
_entity.id
_entity.type
_entity.pdbx_description
1 polymer ?
#
loop_
_entity_poly.entity_id
_entity_poly.type
_entity_poly.pdbx_seq_one_letter_code
_entity_poly.pdbx_strand_id
1 'polypeptide(L)'
;MKSLTFIDDLKLRASYGLTGNFRIPNYGAQGEVAYYSYVLGGSNAEVIKGAAPKSMPNPELHWEKTAQVNVGFDASLFSNRLTLGLDLYNSNTYDLLLNVPVPMTTGYNTRLENIGKVNNKGVEFNIATNQKMGDFNWSVYFNISKNINEVKELGPGNADIISSGSVSN
;
A
#
# COMPACT_ATOMS: atom_id res chain seq x y z
N MET A 1 40.56 -5.17 25.43
CA MET A 1 39.30 -4.39 25.20
C MET A 1 38.66 -4.17 26.56
N LYS A 2 38.45 -2.91 27.00
CA LYS A 2 37.66 -2.65 28.21
C LYS A 2 36.23 -3.09 27.89
N SER A 3 35.71 -4.09 28.59
CA SER A 3 34.31 -4.47 28.52
C SER A 3 33.45 -3.27 28.96
N LEU A 4 32.59 -2.79 28.07
CA LEU A 4 31.61 -1.77 28.42
C LEU A 4 30.56 -2.46 29.31
N THR A 5 30.74 -2.40 30.61
CA THR A 5 29.93 -3.10 31.65
C THR A 5 28.47 -2.68 31.72
N PHE A 6 28.07 -1.70 30.92
CA PHE A 6 26.68 -1.20 30.88
C PHE A 6 25.86 -1.70 29.68
N ILE A 7 26.49 -2.38 28.71
CA ILE A 7 25.82 -2.97 27.56
C ILE A 7 25.69 -4.47 27.79
N ASP A 8 24.48 -4.97 27.86
CA ASP A 8 24.18 -6.39 28.03
C ASP A 8 24.02 -7.10 26.68
N ASP A 9 23.30 -6.47 25.75
CA ASP A 9 23.09 -6.99 24.41
C ASP A 9 23.02 -5.86 23.39
N LEU A 10 23.49 -6.16 22.18
CA LEU A 10 23.47 -5.27 21.04
C LEU A 10 23.17 -6.05 19.77
N LYS A 11 22.07 -5.75 19.11
CA LYS A 11 21.65 -6.47 17.92
C LYS A 11 21.37 -5.50 16.78
N LEU A 12 22.00 -5.75 15.65
CA LEU A 12 21.70 -5.09 14.38
C LEU A 12 20.85 -6.03 13.51
N ARG A 13 19.83 -5.48 12.90
CA ARG A 13 18.93 -6.18 11.98
C ARG A 13 18.93 -5.44 10.65
N ALA A 14 19.00 -6.18 9.56
CA ALA A 14 18.80 -5.64 8.22
C ALA A 14 18.01 -6.68 7.41
N SER A 15 17.04 -6.22 6.66
CA SER A 15 16.29 -7.07 5.76
C SER A 15 15.91 -6.33 4.48
N TYR A 16 15.83 -7.09 3.39
CA TYR A 16 15.31 -6.66 2.11
C TYR A 16 14.33 -7.70 1.62
N GLY A 17 13.19 -7.26 1.11
CA GLY A 17 12.16 -8.15 0.59
C GLY A 17 11.44 -7.56 -0.61
N LEU A 18 11.03 -8.44 -1.52
CA LEU A 18 10.14 -8.14 -2.63
C LEU A 18 8.85 -8.91 -2.40
N THR A 19 7.72 -8.23 -2.45
CA THR A 19 6.38 -8.84 -2.35
C THR A 19 5.54 -8.45 -3.54
N GLY A 20 4.68 -9.37 -3.99
CA GLY A 20 3.72 -9.15 -5.06
C GLY A 20 2.29 -9.16 -4.51
N ASN A 21 1.47 -8.23 -4.94
CA ASN A 21 0.03 -8.25 -4.70
C ASN A 21 -0.68 -8.65 -6.00
N PHE A 22 -1.35 -9.79 -5.95
CA PHE A 22 -2.04 -10.39 -7.10
C PHE A 22 -3.55 -10.05 -7.16
N ARG A 23 -4.02 -9.05 -6.41
CA ARG A 23 -5.43 -8.65 -6.40
C ARG A 23 -5.84 -7.94 -7.69
N ILE A 24 -5.67 -8.63 -8.80
CA ILE A 24 -6.22 -8.23 -10.09
C ILE A 24 -7.63 -8.83 -10.17
N PRO A 25 -8.67 -8.08 -10.60
CA PRO A 25 -9.99 -8.64 -10.84
C PRO A 25 -9.90 -9.85 -11.79
N ASN A 26 -10.67 -10.91 -11.51
CA ASN A 26 -10.77 -12.05 -12.41
C ASN A 26 -11.16 -11.55 -13.80
N TYR A 27 -10.43 -11.98 -14.84
CA TYR A 27 -10.61 -11.52 -16.20
C TYR A 27 -10.38 -10.02 -16.45
N GLY A 28 -9.76 -9.28 -15.50
CA GLY A 28 -9.52 -7.84 -15.61
C GLY A 28 -8.72 -7.44 -16.87
N ALA A 29 -7.88 -8.33 -17.39
CA ALA A 29 -7.15 -8.13 -18.64
C ALA A 29 -8.05 -8.29 -19.90
N GLN A 30 -9.18 -9.00 -19.75
CA GLN A 30 -10.07 -9.34 -20.85
C GLN A 30 -11.31 -8.45 -20.82
N GLY A 31 -11.61 -7.52 -21.45
CA GLY A 31 -12.82 -6.69 -21.35
C GLY A 31 -14.09 -7.49 -21.00
N GLU A 32 -14.81 -7.01 -20.03
CA GLU A 32 -16.10 -7.57 -19.63
C GLU A 32 -17.20 -7.18 -20.60
N VAL A 33 -18.18 -8.06 -20.79
CA VAL A 33 -19.41 -7.81 -21.53
C VAL A 33 -20.57 -7.74 -20.56
N ALA A 34 -21.39 -6.69 -20.66
CA ALA A 34 -22.63 -6.57 -19.91
C ALA A 34 -23.85 -6.71 -20.79
N TYR A 35 -24.92 -7.24 -20.22
CA TYR A 35 -26.22 -7.36 -20.90
C TYR A 35 -27.09 -6.16 -20.55
N TYR A 36 -27.67 -5.55 -21.55
CA TYR A 36 -28.56 -4.42 -21.43
C TYR A 36 -29.90 -4.74 -22.07
N SER A 37 -30.98 -4.31 -21.45
CA SER A 37 -32.30 -4.46 -22.00
C SER A 37 -32.66 -3.22 -22.83
N TYR A 38 -33.06 -3.41 -24.08
CA TYR A 38 -33.49 -2.37 -24.98
C TYR A 38 -34.92 -2.62 -25.40
N VAL A 39 -35.65 -1.54 -25.63
CA VAL A 39 -37.00 -1.58 -26.20
C VAL A 39 -36.90 -1.19 -27.67
N LEU A 40 -37.12 -2.13 -28.56
CA LEU A 40 -37.14 -1.92 -30.01
C LEU A 40 -38.59 -2.01 -30.51
N GLY A 41 -39.09 -0.95 -31.13
CA GLY A 41 -40.44 -0.89 -31.72
C GLY A 41 -41.35 0.09 -30.98
N GLY A 42 -42.46 0.43 -31.64
CA GLY A 42 -43.42 1.41 -31.13
C GLY A 42 -44.28 0.91 -29.97
N SER A 43 -45.60 1.13 -30.01
CA SER A 43 -46.56 0.86 -28.90
C SER A 43 -46.70 -0.61 -28.44
N ASN A 44 -46.15 -1.57 -29.21
CA ASN A 44 -46.09 -3.01 -28.86
C ASN A 44 -44.63 -3.46 -28.61
N ALA A 45 -43.82 -2.60 -28.02
CA ALA A 45 -42.40 -2.79 -27.85
C ALA A 45 -42.08 -4.01 -26.99
N GLU A 46 -41.27 -4.92 -27.53
CA GLU A 46 -40.72 -6.05 -26.81
C GLU A 46 -39.35 -5.66 -26.21
N VAL A 47 -39.12 -6.11 -24.98
CA VAL A 47 -37.81 -5.91 -24.31
C VAL A 47 -36.82 -6.95 -24.83
N ILE A 48 -35.84 -6.50 -25.59
CA ILE A 48 -34.78 -7.35 -26.17
C ILE A 48 -33.53 -7.18 -25.33
N LYS A 49 -32.87 -8.31 -25.02
CA LYS A 49 -31.56 -8.31 -24.35
C LYS A 49 -30.45 -8.13 -25.37
N GLY A 50 -29.70 -7.04 -25.25
CA GLY A 50 -28.48 -6.79 -26.00
C GLY A 50 -27.24 -7.02 -25.15
N ALA A 51 -26.09 -7.19 -25.77
CA ALA A 51 -24.79 -7.29 -25.11
C ALA A 51 -23.87 -6.18 -25.60
N ALA A 52 -23.17 -5.52 -24.69
CA ALA A 52 -22.18 -4.50 -25.03
C ALA A 52 -20.93 -4.62 -24.15
N PRO A 53 -19.77 -4.21 -24.64
CA PRO A 53 -18.56 -4.14 -23.83
C PRO A 53 -18.77 -3.21 -22.63
N LYS A 54 -18.40 -3.67 -21.44
CA LYS A 54 -18.53 -2.94 -20.16
C LYS A 54 -17.23 -2.30 -19.72
N SER A 55 -16.10 -2.99 -19.93
CA SER A 55 -14.77 -2.52 -19.55
C SER A 55 -13.80 -2.60 -20.72
N MET A 56 -12.85 -1.66 -20.73
CA MET A 56 -11.78 -1.63 -21.71
C MET A 56 -10.74 -2.69 -21.37
N PRO A 57 -10.38 -3.62 -22.29
CA PRO A 57 -9.38 -4.64 -22.03
C PRO A 57 -7.99 -4.03 -21.88
N ASN A 58 -7.18 -4.65 -21.00
CA ASN A 58 -5.76 -4.34 -20.89
C ASN A 58 -4.95 -5.64 -20.69
N PRO A 59 -4.42 -6.24 -21.77
CA PRO A 59 -3.64 -7.48 -21.68
C PRO A 59 -2.29 -7.30 -20.99
N GLU A 60 -1.84 -6.07 -20.75
CA GLU A 60 -0.58 -5.75 -20.07
C GLU A 60 -0.71 -5.69 -18.54
N LEU A 61 -1.92 -5.95 -18.00
CA LEU A 61 -2.11 -5.97 -16.55
C LEU A 61 -1.22 -7.00 -15.88
N HIS A 62 -0.52 -6.56 -14.85
CA HIS A 62 0.37 -7.40 -14.06
C HIS A 62 0.29 -7.04 -12.56
N TRP A 63 0.99 -7.79 -11.73
CA TRP A 63 0.95 -7.65 -10.28
C TRP A 63 1.62 -6.37 -9.80
N GLU A 64 1.04 -5.75 -8.78
CA GLU A 64 1.71 -4.71 -8.01
C GLU A 64 2.90 -5.31 -7.28
N LYS A 65 4.00 -4.57 -7.20
CA LYS A 65 5.26 -5.01 -6.59
C LYS A 65 5.65 -4.04 -5.49
N THR A 66 6.05 -4.57 -4.36
CA THR A 66 6.59 -3.77 -3.26
C THR A 66 8.00 -4.24 -2.92
N ALA A 67 8.96 -3.33 -3.03
CA ALA A 67 10.32 -3.52 -2.56
C ALA A 67 10.50 -2.78 -1.23
N GLN A 68 10.91 -3.51 -0.19
CA GLN A 68 11.06 -2.96 1.15
C GLN A 68 12.45 -3.27 1.71
N VAL A 69 13.07 -2.23 2.29
CA VAL A 69 14.30 -2.31 3.09
C VAL A 69 13.96 -1.93 4.51
N ASN A 70 14.42 -2.73 5.47
CA ASN A 70 14.34 -2.42 6.90
C ASN A 70 15.72 -2.53 7.53
N VAL A 71 16.05 -1.59 8.41
CA VAL A 71 17.25 -1.60 9.24
C VAL A 71 16.82 -1.34 10.67
N GLY A 72 17.19 -2.23 11.58
CA GLY A 72 16.82 -2.13 12.98
C GLY A 72 18.02 -2.27 13.89
N PHE A 73 17.93 -1.67 15.04
CA PHE A 73 18.92 -1.68 16.11
C PHE A 73 18.20 -1.91 17.43
N ASP A 74 18.64 -2.94 18.17
CA ASP A 74 18.16 -3.23 19.52
C ASP A 74 19.34 -3.17 20.48
N ALA A 75 19.14 -2.57 21.65
CA ALA A 75 20.11 -2.54 22.72
C ALA A 75 19.46 -2.84 24.07
N SER A 76 20.10 -3.68 24.86
CA SER A 76 19.77 -3.92 26.25
C SER A 76 20.90 -3.42 27.15
N LEU A 77 20.55 -2.62 28.14
CA LEU A 77 21.50 -1.89 28.96
C LEU A 77 21.20 -2.08 30.44
N PHE A 78 22.24 -1.97 31.30
CA PHE A 78 22.14 -1.96 32.75
C PHE A 78 21.47 -3.22 33.34
N SER A 79 21.97 -4.39 32.94
CA SER A 79 21.42 -5.70 33.35
C SER A 79 19.96 -5.85 32.93
N ASN A 80 19.67 -5.54 31.65
CA ASN A 80 18.34 -5.58 31.02
C ASN A 80 17.29 -4.65 31.69
N ARG A 81 17.73 -3.62 32.42
CA ARG A 81 16.83 -2.63 33.02
C ARG A 81 16.32 -1.61 32.03
N LEU A 82 17.06 -1.40 30.94
CA LEU A 82 16.71 -0.48 29.87
C LEU A 82 16.84 -1.17 28.53
N THR A 83 15.80 -1.20 27.75
CA THR A 83 15.78 -1.72 26.38
C THR A 83 15.42 -0.60 25.43
N LEU A 84 16.19 -0.49 24.36
CA LEU A 84 16.02 0.48 23.28
C LEU A 84 15.84 -0.27 21.97
N GLY A 85 14.94 0.19 21.13
CA GLY A 85 14.79 -0.28 19.77
C GLY A 85 14.61 0.90 18.81
N LEU A 86 15.28 0.83 17.67
CA LEU A 86 15.15 1.78 16.58
C LEU A 86 14.99 1.00 15.30
N ASP A 87 13.92 1.28 14.56
CA ASP A 87 13.67 0.69 13.25
C ASP A 87 13.50 1.79 12.19
N LEU A 88 14.18 1.61 11.07
CA LEU A 88 14.09 2.44 9.89
C LEU A 88 13.60 1.58 8.74
N TYR A 89 12.61 2.05 8.01
CA TYR A 89 12.13 1.35 6.84
C TYR A 89 11.90 2.29 5.65
N ASN A 90 12.04 1.71 4.47
CA ASN A 90 11.71 2.34 3.20
C ASN A 90 11.08 1.30 2.27
N SER A 91 9.84 1.55 1.89
CA SER A 91 9.01 0.67 1.07
C SER A 91 8.58 1.41 -0.19
N ASN A 92 8.89 0.86 -1.35
CA ASN A 92 8.47 1.37 -2.64
C ASN A 92 7.50 0.39 -3.28
N THR A 93 6.28 0.82 -3.52
CA THR A 93 5.29 0.08 -4.28
C THR A 93 5.23 0.62 -5.69
N TYR A 94 5.35 -0.27 -6.65
CA TYR A 94 5.36 -0.01 -8.09
C TYR A 94 4.19 -0.71 -8.74
N ASP A 95 3.83 -0.24 -9.94
CA ASP A 95 2.84 -0.89 -10.78
C ASP A 95 1.45 -0.95 -10.11
N LEU A 96 1.11 0.06 -9.28
CA LEU A 96 -0.20 0.14 -8.64
C LEU A 96 -1.31 0.18 -9.69
N LEU A 97 -2.35 -0.61 -9.45
CA LEU A 97 -3.52 -0.68 -10.32
C LEU A 97 -4.42 0.53 -10.10
N LEU A 98 -4.53 1.37 -11.12
CA LEU A 98 -5.36 2.57 -11.09
C LEU A 98 -6.31 2.61 -12.28
N ASN A 99 -7.54 3.12 -12.05
CA ASN A 99 -8.48 3.42 -13.13
C ASN A 99 -8.12 4.77 -13.77
N VAL A 100 -7.55 4.72 -14.95
CA VAL A 100 -7.13 5.91 -15.72
C VAL A 100 -8.28 6.38 -16.59
N PRO A 101 -8.65 7.67 -16.54
CA PRO A 101 -9.61 8.24 -17.47
C PRO A 101 -9.14 8.10 -18.92
N VAL A 102 -10.03 7.67 -19.80
CA VAL A 102 -9.77 7.58 -21.24
C VAL A 102 -10.72 8.50 -22.00
N PRO A 103 -10.34 8.98 -23.22
CA PRO A 103 -11.22 9.78 -24.03
C PRO A 103 -12.57 9.11 -24.29
N MET A 104 -13.67 9.84 -24.12
CA MET A 104 -15.02 9.30 -24.29
C MET A 104 -15.29 8.74 -25.70
N THR A 105 -14.48 9.16 -26.67
CA THR A 105 -14.52 8.63 -28.04
C THR A 105 -14.19 7.13 -28.12
N THR A 106 -13.53 6.57 -27.08
CA THR A 106 -13.26 5.13 -26.96
C THR A 106 -14.50 4.31 -26.58
N GLY A 107 -15.55 4.96 -26.09
CA GLY A 107 -16.76 4.31 -25.53
C GLY A 107 -16.62 3.86 -24.08
N TYR A 108 -15.50 4.18 -23.42
CA TYR A 108 -15.22 3.84 -22.03
C TYR A 108 -14.91 5.10 -21.22
N ASN A 109 -15.15 5.06 -19.91
CA ASN A 109 -14.80 6.16 -18.99
C ASN A 109 -13.39 6.02 -18.46
N THR A 110 -12.99 4.78 -18.14
CA THR A 110 -11.69 4.46 -17.54
C THR A 110 -11.14 3.16 -18.10
N ARG A 111 -9.82 3.01 -17.98
CA ARG A 111 -9.08 1.78 -18.22
C ARG A 111 -8.23 1.46 -16.99
N LEU A 112 -8.19 0.19 -16.59
CA LEU A 112 -7.33 -0.27 -15.50
C LEU A 112 -5.89 -0.41 -16.00
N GLU A 113 -4.93 0.26 -15.35
CA GLU A 113 -3.52 0.27 -15.74
C GLU A 113 -2.59 0.15 -14.54
N ASN A 114 -1.39 -0.42 -14.76
CA ASN A 114 -0.32 -0.51 -13.76
C ASN A 114 0.62 0.70 -13.88
N ILE A 115 0.25 1.83 -13.30
CA ILE A 115 0.98 3.09 -13.51
C ILE A 115 1.35 3.82 -12.21
N GLY A 116 0.79 3.43 -11.08
CA GLY A 116 1.03 4.14 -9.82
C GLY A 116 2.33 3.74 -9.15
N LYS A 117 2.95 4.72 -8.46
CA LYS A 117 4.12 4.49 -7.60
C LYS A 117 3.97 5.25 -6.30
N VAL A 118 4.15 4.55 -5.18
CA VAL A 118 4.07 5.12 -3.83
C VAL A 118 5.31 4.72 -3.04
N ASN A 119 5.86 5.69 -2.32
CA ASN A 119 6.93 5.45 -1.36
C ASN A 119 6.40 5.66 0.06
N ASN A 120 6.66 4.69 0.93
CA ASN A 120 6.42 4.76 2.37
C ASN A 120 7.76 4.62 3.08
N LYS A 121 8.12 5.58 3.89
CA LYS A 121 9.33 5.53 4.70
C LYS A 121 9.05 6.01 6.11
N GLY A 122 9.71 5.42 7.07
CA GLY A 122 9.47 5.82 8.45
C GLY A 122 10.57 5.41 9.40
N VAL A 123 10.42 5.92 10.61
CA VAL A 123 11.26 5.63 11.76
C VAL A 123 10.35 5.26 12.92
N GLU A 124 10.72 4.22 13.64
CA GLU A 124 10.06 3.78 14.86
C GLU A 124 11.10 3.68 15.97
N PHE A 125 10.81 4.29 17.10
CA PHE A 125 11.64 4.24 18.28
C PHE A 125 10.83 3.72 19.45
N ASN A 126 11.40 2.77 20.17
CA ASN A 126 10.82 2.22 21.38
C ASN A 126 11.84 2.24 22.51
N ILE A 127 11.35 2.47 23.73
CA ILE A 127 12.12 2.42 24.95
C ILE A 127 11.29 1.73 26.03
N ALA A 128 11.89 0.77 26.69
CA ALA A 128 11.27 0.08 27.82
C ALA A 128 12.23 0.08 29.00
N THR A 129 11.70 0.31 30.20
CA THR A 129 12.46 0.19 31.43
C THR A 129 11.72 -0.65 32.44
N ASN A 130 12.47 -1.53 33.11
CA ASN A 130 11.98 -2.38 34.19
C ASN A 130 12.86 -2.13 35.41
N GLN A 131 12.28 -1.62 36.47
CA GLN A 131 13.01 -1.26 37.68
C GLN A 131 12.45 -1.95 38.91
N LYS A 132 13.36 -2.41 39.76
CA LYS A 132 13.02 -2.97 41.08
C LYS A 132 13.67 -2.15 42.15
N MET A 133 12.86 -1.64 43.07
CA MET A 133 13.30 -0.84 44.20
C MET A 133 12.71 -1.46 45.51
N GLY A 134 13.48 -2.34 46.16
CA GLY A 134 13.00 -3.15 47.26
C GLY A 134 11.89 -4.08 46.81
N ASP A 135 10.71 -3.99 47.47
CA ASP A 135 9.52 -4.78 47.12
C ASP A 135 8.67 -4.14 46.02
N PHE A 136 9.01 -2.92 45.61
CA PHE A 136 8.28 -2.20 44.56
C PHE A 136 8.93 -2.49 43.16
N ASN A 137 8.11 -3.01 42.24
CA ASN A 137 8.51 -3.23 40.86
C ASN A 137 7.67 -2.33 39.94
N TRP A 138 8.31 -1.63 39.02
CA TRP A 138 7.62 -0.82 38.02
C TRP A 138 8.24 -0.96 36.65
N SER A 139 7.42 -0.79 35.64
CA SER A 139 7.84 -0.80 34.25
C SER A 139 7.17 0.33 33.49
N VAL A 140 7.92 0.93 32.59
CA VAL A 140 7.41 1.94 31.65
C VAL A 140 7.80 1.52 30.25
N TYR A 141 6.85 1.64 29.35
CA TYR A 141 7.07 1.44 27.92
C TYR A 141 6.61 2.70 27.17
N PHE A 142 7.47 3.21 26.30
CA PHE A 142 7.18 4.34 25.43
C PHE A 142 7.57 3.98 24.00
N ASN A 143 6.72 4.35 23.05
CA ASN A 143 7.02 4.26 21.63
C ASN A 143 6.65 5.56 20.93
N ILE A 144 7.38 5.86 19.88
CA ILE A 144 7.08 6.95 18.95
C ILE A 144 7.43 6.50 17.54
N SER A 145 6.56 6.81 16.60
CA SER A 145 6.79 6.52 15.20
C SER A 145 6.45 7.72 14.33
N LYS A 146 7.16 7.83 13.21
CA LYS A 146 6.86 8.79 12.14
C LYS A 146 6.88 8.06 10.81
N ASN A 147 5.76 8.12 10.11
CA ASN A 147 5.64 7.62 8.74
C ASN A 147 5.47 8.81 7.77
N ILE A 148 6.10 8.71 6.62
CA ILE A 148 5.95 9.63 5.49
C ILE A 148 5.52 8.80 4.30
N ASN A 149 4.33 9.11 3.79
CA ASN A 149 3.79 8.54 2.57
C ASN A 149 3.91 9.57 1.45
N GLU A 150 4.41 9.16 0.31
CA GLU A 150 4.61 10.02 -0.85
C GLU A 150 4.17 9.29 -2.12
N VAL A 151 3.21 9.86 -2.81
CA VAL A 151 2.84 9.43 -4.15
C VAL A 151 3.91 9.94 -5.10
N LYS A 152 4.61 9.04 -5.78
CA LYS A 152 5.71 9.37 -6.71
C LYS A 152 5.23 9.50 -8.14
N GLU A 153 4.20 8.71 -8.51
CA GLU A 153 3.70 8.64 -9.86
C GLU A 153 2.23 8.21 -9.84
N LEU A 154 1.39 8.92 -10.58
CA LEU A 154 -0.05 8.64 -10.71
C LEU A 154 -0.46 8.22 -12.12
N GLY A 155 0.38 8.45 -13.12
CA GLY A 155 0.08 8.13 -14.50
C GLY A 155 0.93 8.88 -15.51
N PRO A 156 0.66 8.73 -16.81
CA PRO A 156 1.37 9.45 -17.85
C PRO A 156 1.31 10.97 -17.62
N GLY A 157 2.48 11.59 -17.45
CA GLY A 157 2.60 13.04 -17.22
C GLY A 157 2.28 13.49 -15.80
N ASN A 158 2.16 12.60 -14.82
CA ASN A 158 1.80 12.91 -13.42
C ASN A 158 0.50 13.74 -13.28
N ALA A 159 -0.43 13.57 -14.22
CA ALA A 159 -1.73 14.21 -14.14
C ALA A 159 -2.53 13.67 -12.96
N ASP A 160 -3.22 14.57 -12.24
CA ASP A 160 -4.11 14.19 -11.16
C ASP A 160 -5.23 13.26 -11.68
N ILE A 161 -5.38 12.10 -11.06
CA ILE A 161 -6.52 11.22 -11.33
C ILE A 161 -7.71 11.75 -10.53
N ILE A 162 -8.49 12.61 -11.14
CA ILE A 162 -9.72 13.12 -10.54
C ILE A 162 -10.82 12.08 -10.78
N SER A 163 -11.12 11.26 -9.77
CA SER A 163 -12.37 10.52 -9.76
C SER A 163 -13.47 11.50 -9.39
N SER A 164 -14.45 11.70 -10.27
CA SER A 164 -15.68 12.42 -9.94
C SER A 164 -16.51 11.59 -8.95
N GLY A 165 -16.08 11.59 -7.69
CA GLY A 165 -16.91 11.14 -6.59
C GLY A 165 -17.99 12.21 -6.39
N SER A 166 -19.26 11.84 -6.55
CA SER A 166 -20.37 12.68 -6.15
C SER A 166 -20.21 13.00 -4.66
N VAL A 167 -19.94 14.24 -4.35
CA VAL A 167 -20.09 14.77 -3.00
C VAL A 167 -21.60 14.77 -2.74
N SER A 168 -22.10 13.75 -2.04
CA SER A 168 -23.43 13.82 -1.46
C SER A 168 -23.35 14.76 -0.25
N ASN A 169 -23.95 15.94 -0.36
CA ASN A 169 -24.26 16.81 0.77
C ASN A 169 -25.24 16.13 1.73
#